data_cf8b68ee7a451f61206cf2bfe8051610
#
_entry.id   cf8b68ee7a451f61206cf2bfe8051610
#
_cell.length_a   1.000
_cell.length_b   1.000
_cell.length_c   1.000
_cell.angle_alpha   90.00
_cell.angle_beta   90.00
_cell.angle_gamma   90.00
#
_symmetry.space_group_name_H-M   'P 1'
#
loop_
_entity.id
_entity.type
_entity.pdbx_description
1 polymer ?
#
loop_
_entity_poly.entity_id
_entity_poly.type
_entity_poly.pdbx_seq_one_letter_code
_entity_poly.pdbx_strand_id
1 'polypeptide(L)'
;MELGATVCKPLNPLCNQCPIFKNCKSFIRKDFSIRKTIKRTINKYFLIKVYKHYNNYLLIKNTKFNFLKNLNIFPMDEIVNQKNFNSNLNFKMSNMNMNIQFIFKKFNKKIPFSSWIDPENIKKYILPTFTKKIINFLEHY
;
A
#
# COMPACT_ATOMS: atom_id res chain seq x y z
N MET A 1 7.77 -21.44 8.47
CA MET A 1 7.44 -20.41 9.50
C MET A 1 6.49 -20.95 10.58
N GLU A 2 6.33 -22.25 10.70
CA GLU A 2 5.38 -22.85 11.64
C GLU A 2 5.85 -22.81 13.11
N LEU A 3 7.16 -22.87 13.32
CA LEU A 3 7.75 -22.87 14.68
C LEU A 3 7.30 -21.66 15.53
N GLY A 4 7.21 -20.49 14.91
CA GLY A 4 6.75 -19.26 15.57
C GLY A 4 5.26 -19.22 15.85
N ALA A 5 4.46 -19.98 15.12
CA ALA A 5 3.01 -20.06 15.31
C ALA A 5 2.61 -21.15 16.33
N THR A 6 3.33 -22.26 16.35
CA THR A 6 2.95 -23.46 17.11
C THR A 6 3.74 -23.64 18.40
N VAL A 7 5.05 -23.41 18.36
CA VAL A 7 5.97 -23.68 19.48
C VAL A 7 6.42 -22.39 20.18
N CYS A 8 6.96 -21.42 19.41
CA CYS A 8 7.52 -20.18 19.96
C CYS A 8 6.42 -19.11 20.10
N LYS A 9 5.44 -19.36 20.96
CA LYS A 9 4.32 -18.44 21.22
C LYS A 9 4.77 -17.24 22.06
N PRO A 10 4.25 -16.04 21.81
CA PRO A 10 4.69 -14.81 22.47
C PRO A 10 4.55 -14.79 24.00
N LEU A 11 3.46 -15.37 24.53
CA LEU A 11 3.17 -15.34 25.97
C LEU A 11 3.60 -16.61 26.68
N ASN A 12 3.45 -17.79 26.05
CA ASN A 12 3.80 -19.09 26.63
C ASN A 12 4.56 -19.93 25.60
N PRO A 13 5.86 -19.71 25.42
CA PRO A 13 6.67 -20.47 24.48
C PRO A 13 6.88 -21.90 24.98
N LEU A 14 6.63 -22.90 24.14
CA LEU A 14 6.85 -24.31 24.42
C LEU A 14 8.32 -24.68 24.16
N CYS A 15 9.24 -24.11 24.93
CA CYS A 15 10.68 -24.25 24.71
C CYS A 15 11.17 -25.71 24.78
N ASN A 16 10.53 -26.55 25.55
CA ASN A 16 10.87 -27.98 25.65
C ASN A 16 10.63 -28.75 24.36
N GLN A 17 9.71 -28.28 23.51
CA GLN A 17 9.40 -28.85 22.21
C GLN A 17 10.15 -28.15 21.05
N CYS A 18 10.96 -27.13 21.35
CA CYS A 18 11.63 -26.34 20.34
C CYS A 18 12.95 -27.01 19.92
N PRO A 19 13.12 -27.33 18.62
CA PRO A 19 14.34 -28.02 18.16
C PRO A 19 15.61 -27.17 18.29
N ILE A 20 15.46 -25.83 18.41
CA ILE A 20 16.60 -24.91 18.50
C ILE A 20 16.77 -24.29 19.89
N PHE A 21 16.13 -24.84 20.94
CA PHE A 21 16.14 -24.22 22.27
C PHE A 21 17.55 -24.04 22.87
N LYS A 22 18.47 -24.97 22.61
CA LYS A 22 19.87 -24.92 23.12
C LYS A 22 20.62 -23.67 22.63
N ASN A 23 20.34 -23.19 21.40
CA ASN A 23 20.99 -22.05 20.81
C ASN A 23 20.10 -20.79 20.84
N CYS A 24 18.95 -20.86 21.49
CA CYS A 24 18.01 -19.74 21.54
C CYS A 24 18.44 -18.71 22.58
N LYS A 25 18.77 -17.48 22.12
CA LYS A 25 19.19 -16.39 23.00
C LYS A 25 18.12 -16.02 24.05
N SER A 26 16.83 -16.03 23.67
CA SER A 26 15.73 -15.74 24.61
C SER A 26 15.59 -16.81 25.67
N PHE A 27 15.77 -18.09 25.32
CA PHE A 27 15.75 -19.18 26.27
C PHE A 27 16.92 -19.11 27.28
N ILE A 28 18.13 -18.88 26.77
CA ILE A 28 19.35 -18.73 27.57
C ILE A 28 19.24 -17.55 28.54
N ARG A 29 18.71 -16.42 28.09
CA ARG A 29 18.53 -15.21 28.90
C ARG A 29 17.27 -15.19 29.74
N LYS A 30 16.40 -16.21 29.60
CA LYS A 30 15.04 -16.24 30.19
C LYS A 30 14.22 -14.98 29.94
N ASP A 31 14.50 -14.29 28.82
CA ASP A 31 13.82 -13.05 28.39
C ASP A 31 12.95 -13.34 27.17
N PHE A 32 11.66 -13.42 27.39
CA PHE A 32 10.64 -13.60 26.37
C PHE A 32 9.85 -12.32 26.11
N SER A 33 10.34 -11.19 26.59
CA SER A 33 9.69 -9.91 26.41
C SER A 33 9.64 -9.55 24.92
N ILE A 34 8.42 -9.32 24.42
CA ILE A 34 8.23 -8.80 23.07
C ILE A 34 8.34 -7.28 23.12
N ARG A 35 9.43 -6.75 22.62
CA ARG A 35 9.53 -5.32 22.41
C ARG A 35 8.54 -4.92 21.31
N LYS A 36 7.37 -4.42 21.69
CA LYS A 36 6.45 -3.78 20.76
C LYS A 36 7.11 -2.49 20.25
N THR A 37 7.75 -2.56 19.09
CA THR A 37 8.12 -1.34 18.38
C THR A 37 6.84 -0.66 17.94
N ILE A 38 6.46 0.42 18.61
CA ILE A 38 5.34 1.25 18.18
C ILE A 38 5.79 1.91 16.88
N LYS A 39 5.33 1.37 15.75
CA LYS A 39 5.56 2.00 14.45
C LYS A 39 4.74 3.28 14.43
N ARG A 40 5.41 4.43 14.45
CA ARG A 40 4.75 5.74 14.33
C ARG A 40 4.04 5.80 12.99
N THR A 41 2.77 6.16 13.00
CA THR A 41 2.00 6.41 11.78
C THR A 41 2.47 7.72 11.17
N ILE A 42 2.75 7.72 9.86
CA ILE A 42 3.21 8.87 9.10
C ILE A 42 2.05 9.32 8.20
N ASN A 43 1.66 10.57 8.28
CA ASN A 43 0.69 11.16 7.37
C ASN A 43 1.41 11.69 6.14
N LYS A 44 0.96 11.29 4.96
CA LYS A 44 1.47 11.75 3.66
C LYS A 44 0.32 12.23 2.80
N TYR A 45 0.60 13.20 1.93
CA TYR A 45 -0.36 13.90 1.10
C TYR A 45 0.00 13.69 -0.36
N PHE A 46 -0.96 13.22 -1.14
CA PHE A 46 -0.75 12.88 -2.55
C PHE A 46 -1.78 13.55 -3.43
N LEU A 47 -1.30 14.14 -4.52
CA LEU A 47 -2.12 14.66 -5.60
C LEU A 47 -2.14 13.63 -6.72
N ILE A 48 -3.28 13.02 -6.96
CA ILE A 48 -3.47 12.04 -8.03
C ILE A 48 -4.05 12.72 -9.26
N LYS A 49 -3.36 12.58 -10.39
CA LYS A 49 -3.80 13.06 -11.69
C LYS A 49 -4.60 11.97 -12.38
N VAL A 50 -5.91 12.15 -12.47
CA VAL A 50 -6.83 11.22 -13.12
C VAL A 50 -6.98 11.65 -14.59
N TYR A 51 -6.41 10.87 -15.49
CA TYR A 51 -6.59 11.05 -16.92
C TYR A 51 -7.64 10.06 -17.43
N LYS A 52 -8.70 10.57 -18.05
CA LYS A 52 -9.78 9.76 -18.62
C LYS A 52 -9.84 9.98 -20.14
N HIS A 53 -9.93 8.86 -20.88
CA HIS A 53 -10.17 8.85 -22.33
C HIS A 53 -11.32 7.88 -22.58
N TYR A 54 -12.48 8.40 -23.01
CA TYR A 54 -13.75 7.68 -22.95
C TYR A 54 -13.97 7.10 -21.54
N ASN A 55 -14.11 5.78 -21.41
CA ASN A 55 -14.31 5.12 -20.13
C ASN A 55 -13.01 4.57 -19.51
N ASN A 56 -11.83 4.76 -20.14
CA ASN A 56 -10.57 4.20 -19.69
C ASN A 56 -9.78 5.18 -18.83
N TYR A 57 -9.09 4.65 -17.81
CA TYR A 57 -8.17 5.40 -16.97
C TYR A 57 -6.71 5.12 -17.34
N LEU A 58 -5.89 6.18 -17.32
CA LEU A 58 -4.45 6.06 -17.52
C LEU A 58 -3.77 5.62 -16.24
N LEU A 59 -3.04 4.53 -16.30
CA LEU A 59 -2.12 4.11 -15.27
C LEU A 59 -0.68 4.14 -15.78
N ILE A 60 0.25 4.34 -14.87
CA ILE A 60 1.69 4.33 -15.13
C ILE A 60 2.39 3.33 -14.21
N LYS A 61 3.50 2.76 -14.66
CA LYS A 61 4.36 1.93 -13.83
C LYS A 61 5.05 2.81 -12.77
N ASN A 62 4.88 2.48 -11.49
CA ASN A 62 5.48 3.24 -10.41
C ASN A 62 6.99 2.99 -10.32
N THR A 63 7.77 3.96 -10.73
CA THR A 63 9.25 3.97 -10.58
C THR A 63 9.71 4.99 -9.55
N LYS A 64 8.83 5.91 -9.14
CA LYS A 64 9.15 7.07 -8.30
C LYS A 64 9.10 6.76 -6.80
N PHE A 65 8.10 5.97 -6.37
CA PHE A 65 7.88 5.70 -4.95
C PHE A 65 8.38 4.31 -4.55
N ASN A 66 8.90 4.17 -3.32
CA ASN A 66 9.38 2.90 -2.79
C ASN A 66 8.23 1.92 -2.44
N PHE A 67 7.02 2.43 -2.18
CA PHE A 67 5.83 1.60 -2.02
C PHE A 67 5.21 1.28 -3.39
N LEU A 68 4.62 0.10 -3.54
CA LEU A 68 4.03 -0.37 -4.80
C LEU A 68 4.97 -0.25 -6.01
N LYS A 69 6.28 -0.41 -5.80
CA LYS A 69 7.30 -0.25 -6.84
C LYS A 69 7.04 -1.23 -7.99
N ASN A 70 7.20 -0.74 -9.22
CA ASN A 70 6.97 -1.48 -10.46
C ASN A 70 5.52 -1.94 -10.72
N LEU A 71 4.56 -1.52 -9.91
CA LEU A 71 3.13 -1.77 -10.14
C LEU A 71 2.45 -0.61 -10.85
N ASN A 72 1.34 -0.90 -11.52
CA ASN A 72 0.56 0.11 -12.22
C ASN A 72 -0.31 0.91 -11.23
N ILE A 73 -0.06 2.21 -11.15
CA ILE A 73 -0.76 3.16 -10.29
C ILE A 73 -1.19 4.39 -11.09
N PHE A 74 -2.09 5.18 -10.55
CA PHE A 74 -2.37 6.50 -11.12
C PHE A 74 -1.14 7.40 -11.05
N PRO A 75 -0.90 8.28 -12.04
CA PRO A 75 0.10 9.33 -11.93
C PRO A 75 -0.15 10.18 -10.69
N MET A 76 0.85 10.27 -9.81
CA MET A 76 0.70 11.02 -8.56
C MET A 76 1.98 11.72 -8.14
N ASP A 77 1.81 12.80 -7.36
CA ASP A 77 2.90 13.57 -6.75
C ASP A 77 2.69 13.69 -5.25
N GLU A 78 3.76 13.58 -4.47
CA GLU A 78 3.74 13.82 -3.03
C GLU A 78 3.79 15.34 -2.77
N ILE A 79 2.89 15.84 -1.94
CA ILE A 79 2.80 17.25 -1.56
C ILE A 79 3.35 17.43 -0.15
N VAL A 80 4.30 18.35 0.01
CA VAL A 80 4.91 18.67 1.30
C VAL A 80 4.13 19.75 2.05
N ASN A 81 3.49 20.68 1.32
CA ASN A 81 2.77 21.80 1.92
C ASN A 81 1.28 21.47 2.14
N GLN A 82 0.84 21.45 3.40
CA GLN A 82 -0.48 20.94 3.81
C GLN A 82 -1.53 22.04 3.99
N LYS A 83 -1.15 23.35 3.90
CA LYS A 83 -2.00 24.47 4.37
C LYS A 83 -3.39 24.57 3.74
N ASN A 84 -3.63 23.96 2.56
CA ASN A 84 -4.94 23.99 1.87
C ASN A 84 -5.27 22.65 1.21
N PHE A 85 -4.88 21.53 1.83
CA PHE A 85 -5.08 20.22 1.23
C PHE A 85 -6.47 19.67 1.58
N ASN A 86 -7.35 19.60 0.60
CA ASN A 86 -8.66 18.97 0.73
C ASN A 86 -8.59 17.51 0.27
N SER A 87 -8.57 16.60 1.23
CA SER A 87 -8.54 15.17 0.96
C SER A 87 -9.90 14.68 0.46
N ASN A 88 -9.93 14.05 -0.72
CA ASN A 88 -11.11 13.37 -1.26
C ASN A 88 -11.18 11.91 -0.76
N LEU A 89 -10.03 11.29 -0.50
CA LEU A 89 -9.92 9.90 -0.08
C LEU A 89 -8.77 9.71 0.89
N ASN A 90 -9.00 8.94 1.95
CA ASN A 90 -7.98 8.54 2.90
C ASN A 90 -7.71 7.03 2.76
N PHE A 91 -6.44 6.66 2.63
CA PHE A 91 -6.02 5.29 2.47
C PHE A 91 -4.89 4.94 3.43
N LYS A 92 -5.05 3.86 4.21
CA LYS A 92 -4.01 3.38 5.13
C LYS A 92 -3.21 2.26 4.50
N MET A 93 -1.89 2.41 4.43
CA MET A 93 -0.95 1.41 3.93
C MET A 93 0.17 1.21 4.94
N SER A 94 0.19 0.05 5.61
CA SER A 94 1.15 -0.25 6.68
C SER A 94 1.13 0.83 7.78
N ASN A 95 2.21 1.57 7.98
CA ASN A 95 2.35 2.69 8.92
C ASN A 95 2.16 4.07 8.28
N MET A 96 1.65 4.13 7.06
CA MET A 96 1.44 5.38 6.32
C MET A 96 -0.06 5.62 6.10
N ASN A 97 -0.54 6.79 6.52
CA ASN A 97 -1.85 7.32 6.15
C ASN A 97 -1.66 8.21 4.93
N MET A 98 -2.27 7.84 3.83
CA MET A 98 -2.25 8.59 2.58
C MET A 98 -3.52 9.44 2.50
N ASN A 99 -3.35 10.75 2.50
CA ASN A 99 -4.41 11.72 2.21
C ASN A 99 -4.33 12.04 0.72
N ILE A 100 -5.42 11.79 -0.01
CA ILE A 100 -5.44 11.84 -1.47
C ILE A 100 -6.38 12.91 -1.94
N GLN A 101 -5.90 13.76 -2.85
CA GLN A 101 -6.68 14.74 -3.61
C GLN A 101 -6.61 14.37 -5.09
N PHE A 102 -7.75 14.49 -5.81
CA PHE A 102 -7.82 14.18 -7.23
C PHE A 102 -7.83 15.45 -8.09
N ILE A 103 -7.10 15.41 -9.21
CA ILE A 103 -7.22 16.36 -10.30
C ILE A 103 -7.62 15.59 -11.56
N PHE A 104 -8.79 15.93 -12.10
CA PHE A 104 -9.32 15.30 -13.31
C PHE A 104 -8.82 16.03 -14.55
N LYS A 105 -8.34 15.26 -15.53
CA LYS A 105 -7.92 15.78 -16.84
C LYS A 105 -8.52 14.90 -17.94
N LYS A 106 -9.19 15.53 -18.88
CA LYS A 106 -9.67 14.85 -20.10
C LYS A 106 -8.54 14.74 -21.12
N PHE A 107 -8.46 13.59 -21.78
CA PHE A 107 -7.54 13.36 -22.87
C PHE A 107 -8.29 13.05 -24.15
N ASN A 108 -7.92 13.71 -25.24
CA ASN A 108 -8.55 13.50 -26.54
C ASN A 108 -7.87 12.40 -27.38
N LYS A 109 -6.68 11.95 -26.99
CA LYS A 109 -5.91 10.89 -27.69
C LYS A 109 -5.28 9.94 -26.70
N LYS A 110 -5.25 8.62 -27.02
CA LYS A 110 -4.48 7.64 -26.26
C LYS A 110 -2.99 7.97 -26.38
N ILE A 111 -2.29 8.01 -25.27
CA ILE A 111 -0.83 8.15 -25.25
C ILE A 111 -0.25 6.75 -25.57
N PRO A 112 0.62 6.63 -26.59
CA PRO A 112 1.30 5.38 -26.88
C PRO A 112 2.10 4.91 -25.65
N PHE A 113 2.21 3.59 -25.44
CA PHE A 113 2.96 2.97 -24.33
C PHE A 113 2.45 3.25 -22.90
N SER A 114 1.27 3.85 -22.73
CA SER A 114 0.61 3.98 -21.46
C SER A 114 -0.40 2.84 -21.25
N SER A 115 -0.57 2.42 -20.00
CA SER A 115 -1.54 1.39 -19.64
C SER A 115 -2.91 2.03 -19.45
N TRP A 116 -3.76 1.96 -20.46
CA TRP A 116 -5.16 2.35 -20.35
C TRP A 116 -5.99 1.19 -19.84
N ILE A 117 -6.68 1.41 -18.76
CA ILE A 117 -7.45 0.37 -18.05
C ILE A 117 -8.94 0.69 -18.15
N ASP A 118 -9.68 -0.30 -18.60
CA ASP A 118 -11.14 -0.28 -18.60
C ASP A 118 -11.64 -0.70 -17.19
N PRO A 119 -12.39 0.16 -16.47
CA PRO A 119 -12.89 -0.14 -15.14
C PRO A 119 -13.86 -1.32 -15.11
N GLU A 120 -14.64 -1.55 -16.17
CA GLU A 120 -15.55 -2.70 -16.27
C GLU A 120 -14.81 -4.04 -16.30
N ASN A 121 -13.61 -4.04 -16.85
CA ASN A 121 -12.74 -5.20 -17.00
C ASN A 121 -11.60 -5.26 -15.97
N ILE A 122 -11.71 -4.57 -14.84
CA ILE A 122 -10.64 -4.43 -13.83
C ILE A 122 -10.09 -5.79 -13.34
N LYS A 123 -10.90 -6.85 -13.37
CA LYS A 123 -10.48 -8.21 -12.97
C LYS A 123 -9.45 -8.84 -13.91
N LYS A 124 -9.39 -8.40 -15.17
CA LYS A 124 -8.42 -8.88 -16.17
C LYS A 124 -7.01 -8.33 -15.94
N TYR A 125 -6.87 -7.28 -15.12
CA TYR A 125 -5.61 -6.61 -14.90
C TYR A 125 -5.02 -6.96 -13.53
N ILE A 126 -3.70 -7.20 -13.49
CA ILE A 126 -2.97 -7.37 -12.24
C ILE A 126 -2.69 -5.98 -11.65
N LEU A 127 -3.59 -5.52 -10.81
CA LEU A 127 -3.52 -4.20 -10.18
C LEU A 127 -3.41 -4.33 -8.65
N PRO A 128 -2.64 -3.44 -8.00
CA PRO A 128 -2.59 -3.38 -6.55
C PRO A 128 -3.95 -2.96 -5.97
N THR A 129 -4.24 -3.41 -4.76
CA THR A 129 -5.49 -3.08 -4.05
C THR A 129 -5.71 -1.56 -3.94
N PHE A 130 -4.63 -0.80 -3.79
CA PHE A 130 -4.65 0.65 -3.80
C PHE A 130 -5.27 1.22 -5.08
N THR A 131 -4.77 0.79 -6.25
CA THR A 131 -5.29 1.23 -7.56
C THR A 131 -6.74 0.81 -7.77
N LYS A 132 -7.10 -0.43 -7.41
CA LYS A 132 -8.48 -0.93 -7.52
C LYS A 132 -9.44 -0.13 -6.66
N LYS A 133 -9.07 0.22 -5.43
CA LYS A 133 -9.91 1.05 -4.55
C LYS A 133 -10.11 2.47 -5.09
N ILE A 134 -9.08 3.05 -5.71
CA ILE A 134 -9.22 4.36 -6.36
C ILE A 134 -10.17 4.29 -7.55
N ILE A 135 -10.04 3.28 -8.42
CA ILE A 135 -10.97 3.11 -9.55
C ILE A 135 -12.41 2.97 -9.05
N ASN A 136 -12.64 2.09 -8.07
CA ASN A 136 -13.98 1.93 -7.49
C ASN A 136 -14.52 3.24 -6.89
N PHE A 137 -13.69 4.02 -6.22
CA PHE A 137 -14.09 5.33 -5.71
C PHE A 137 -14.50 6.28 -6.84
N LEU A 138 -13.72 6.32 -7.93
CA LEU A 138 -13.97 7.21 -9.07
C LEU A 138 -15.23 6.84 -9.88
N GLU A 139 -15.64 5.58 -9.87
CA GLU A 139 -16.87 5.12 -10.54
C GLU A 139 -18.14 5.44 -9.74
N HIS A 140 -18.01 5.74 -8.44
CA HIS A 140 -19.11 6.10 -7.56
C HIS A 140 -19.13 7.57 -7.12
N TYR A 141 -18.14 8.34 -7.59
CA TYR A 141 -17.98 9.77 -7.32
C TYR A 141 -18.67 10.62 -8.38
#